data_f2e57563592d156d34f77473475bde96
#
_entry.id   f2e57563592d156d34f77473475bde96
#
_cell.length_a   1.000
_cell.length_b   1.000
_cell.length_c   1.000
_cell.angle_alpha   90.00
_cell.angle_beta   90.00
_cell.angle_gamma   90.00
#
_symmetry.space_group_name_H-M   'P 1'
#
loop_
_entity.id
_entity.type
_entity.pdbx_description
1 polymer ?
#
loop_
_entity_poly.entity_id
_entity_poly.type
_entity_poly.pdbx_seq_one_letter_code
_entity_poly.pdbx_strand_id
1 'polypeptide(L)'
;MQQIMSCGVAVYPDFEIPGEMERTCAYLRSARALGYGEVFTSLHIPERDVSGVLGELAALGEFVHRCGMEFTLDASGNVMNGFLDDPEKFALLREIPMDWLRMDFGFDPESIRRMVGMLSLKGLMCNASMLSAEEVRELVRMTEAWDGLKLRAHHNFYPRPETGLSMEFLCAKSKPYLPYDIPVTACIPGFQNPRQPLFAGLPTVERHRRMCAGDAAAELKKTGLISSVLIGDPFAGEGELEEVAEVCLGKPVTLRVQTEAEISEQERKILFGGLHHTRPDCPETALRSQSSRGMAAIGTAILPRENGGRRRFDITIDNEKYCRYSGELQLLLQDLPADPRVNVAAHVLPEDWGKVCRILPGTDFRLTEES
;
A
#
# COMPACT_ATOMS: atom_id res chain seq x y z
N MET A 1 -17.77 5.25 0.46
CA MET A 1 -17.19 3.97 0.01
C MET A 1 -15.68 4.06 0.29
N GLN A 2 -15.14 3.08 1.00
CA GLN A 2 -13.70 2.98 1.24
C GLN A 2 -12.99 2.82 -0.10
N GLN A 3 -12.00 3.68 -0.40
CA GLN A 3 -11.19 3.51 -1.59
C GLN A 3 -10.30 2.28 -1.39
N ILE A 4 -10.62 1.19 -2.08
CA ILE A 4 -9.78 0.00 -2.14
C ILE A 4 -8.54 0.39 -2.95
N MET A 5 -7.38 0.16 -2.37
CA MET A 5 -6.08 0.37 -3.03
C MET A 5 -5.52 -1.00 -3.40
N SER A 6 -5.01 -1.17 -4.61
CA SER A 6 -4.36 -2.42 -4.97
C SER A 6 -2.96 -2.52 -4.36
N CYS A 7 -2.44 -3.75 -4.27
CA CYS A 7 -1.07 -4.00 -3.82
C CYS A 7 -0.35 -4.98 -4.75
N GLY A 8 0.95 -4.75 -4.92
CA GLY A 8 1.85 -5.55 -5.72
C GLY A 8 3.17 -5.78 -5.01
N VAL A 9 3.97 -6.69 -5.55
CA VAL A 9 5.33 -7.01 -5.09
C VAL A 9 6.32 -6.92 -6.23
N ALA A 10 7.54 -6.47 -5.93
CA ALA A 10 8.65 -6.53 -6.87
C ALA A 10 9.49 -7.80 -6.64
N VAL A 11 9.96 -8.39 -7.73
CA VAL A 11 10.91 -9.50 -7.72
C VAL A 11 12.03 -9.22 -8.72
N TYR A 12 13.24 -9.61 -8.36
CA TYR A 12 14.42 -9.44 -9.20
C TYR A 12 15.25 -10.73 -9.14
N PRO A 13 14.69 -11.85 -9.64
CA PRO A 13 15.32 -13.16 -9.45
C PRO A 13 16.67 -13.23 -10.12
N ASP A 14 17.63 -13.83 -9.43
CA ASP A 14 18.90 -14.23 -9.98
C ASP A 14 18.80 -15.69 -10.44
N PHE A 15 18.46 -15.88 -11.71
CA PHE A 15 18.20 -17.20 -12.25
C PHE A 15 19.45 -18.10 -12.32
N GLU A 16 20.65 -17.54 -12.12
CA GLU A 16 21.88 -18.33 -11.97
C GLU A 16 21.98 -19.02 -10.61
N ILE A 17 21.21 -18.55 -9.62
CA ILE A 17 21.17 -19.16 -8.29
C ILE A 17 20.23 -20.37 -8.31
N PRO A 18 20.75 -21.59 -8.04
CA PRO A 18 19.89 -22.78 -7.96
C PRO A 18 18.74 -22.62 -6.95
N GLY A 19 17.51 -22.89 -7.40
CA GLY A 19 16.32 -22.81 -6.56
C GLY A 19 15.69 -21.41 -6.45
N GLU A 20 16.25 -20.37 -7.08
CA GLU A 20 15.72 -19.01 -7.00
C GLU A 20 14.33 -18.89 -7.66
N MET A 21 14.09 -19.60 -8.76
CA MET A 21 12.77 -19.63 -9.39
C MET A 21 11.73 -20.26 -8.46
N GLU A 22 12.03 -21.38 -7.82
CA GLU A 22 11.14 -22.05 -6.86
C GLU A 22 10.84 -21.18 -5.65
N ARG A 23 11.87 -20.49 -5.13
CA ARG A 23 11.75 -19.53 -4.04
C ARG A 23 10.84 -18.37 -4.44
N THR A 24 11.05 -17.80 -5.62
CA THR A 24 10.23 -16.70 -6.18
C THR A 24 8.78 -17.16 -6.34
N CYS A 25 8.56 -18.35 -6.92
CA CYS A 25 7.22 -18.91 -7.06
C CYS A 25 6.51 -19.14 -5.72
N ALA A 26 7.22 -19.59 -4.68
CA ALA A 26 6.66 -19.76 -3.34
C ALA A 26 6.24 -18.41 -2.74
N TYR A 27 7.10 -17.41 -2.82
CA TYR A 27 6.81 -16.05 -2.37
C TYR A 27 5.59 -15.45 -3.07
N LEU A 28 5.48 -15.58 -4.39
CA LEU A 28 4.34 -15.06 -5.16
C LEU A 28 3.03 -15.76 -4.80
N ARG A 29 3.04 -17.06 -4.48
CA ARG A 29 1.84 -17.76 -3.96
C ARG A 29 1.39 -17.18 -2.63
N SER A 30 2.32 -16.93 -1.69
CA SER A 30 2.01 -16.32 -0.39
C SER A 30 1.44 -14.92 -0.57
N ALA A 31 2.07 -14.07 -1.39
CA ALA A 31 1.55 -12.74 -1.71
C ALA A 31 0.14 -12.81 -2.32
N ARG A 32 -0.09 -13.71 -3.29
CA ARG A 32 -1.41 -13.88 -3.91
C ARG A 32 -2.48 -14.31 -2.92
N ALA A 33 -2.16 -15.21 -2.01
CA ALA A 33 -3.10 -15.67 -0.96
C ALA A 33 -3.58 -14.53 -0.07
N LEU A 34 -2.76 -13.50 0.13
CA LEU A 34 -3.09 -12.28 0.88
C LEU A 34 -3.84 -11.24 0.04
N GLY A 35 -3.96 -11.43 -1.29
CA GLY A 35 -4.73 -10.57 -2.18
C GLY A 35 -3.89 -9.65 -3.07
N TYR A 36 -2.57 -9.83 -3.12
CA TYR A 36 -1.72 -9.10 -4.05
C TYR A 36 -2.09 -9.43 -5.50
N GLY A 37 -2.12 -8.41 -6.36
CA GLY A 37 -2.61 -8.53 -7.73
C GLY A 37 -1.59 -8.23 -8.81
N GLU A 38 -0.40 -7.72 -8.46
CA GLU A 38 0.62 -7.30 -9.42
C GLU A 38 2.01 -7.79 -9.01
N VAL A 39 2.78 -8.22 -10.01
CA VAL A 39 4.21 -8.55 -9.89
C VAL A 39 5.00 -7.64 -10.82
N PHE A 40 5.98 -6.96 -10.26
CA PHE A 40 6.88 -6.06 -10.96
C PHE A 40 8.27 -6.67 -11.06
N THR A 41 8.91 -6.55 -12.23
CA THR A 41 10.33 -6.80 -12.41
C THR A 41 10.94 -5.81 -13.41
N SER A 42 12.26 -5.71 -13.49
CA SER A 42 12.94 -4.76 -14.37
C SER A 42 13.93 -5.47 -15.30
N LEU A 43 13.92 -5.06 -16.57
CA LEU A 43 14.95 -5.41 -17.54
C LEU A 43 16.20 -4.53 -17.41
N HIS A 44 16.12 -3.45 -16.65
CA HIS A 44 17.23 -2.52 -16.46
C HIS A 44 18.14 -2.98 -15.33
N ILE A 45 18.89 -4.07 -15.58
CA ILE A 45 19.89 -4.59 -14.66
C ILE A 45 21.24 -4.47 -15.38
N PRO A 46 22.04 -3.41 -15.09
CA PRO A 46 23.27 -3.11 -15.84
C PRO A 46 24.33 -4.23 -15.83
N GLU A 47 24.27 -5.10 -14.82
CA GLU A 47 25.26 -6.15 -14.59
C GLU A 47 24.94 -7.46 -15.35
N ARG A 48 23.86 -7.53 -16.14
CA ARG A 48 23.40 -8.76 -16.77
C ARG A 48 23.26 -8.64 -18.28
N ASP A 49 23.58 -9.73 -18.98
CA ASP A 49 23.13 -9.93 -20.36
C ASP A 49 21.63 -10.21 -20.38
N VAL A 50 20.88 -9.21 -20.80
CA VAL A 50 19.40 -9.27 -20.88
C VAL A 50 18.93 -10.43 -21.74
N SER A 51 19.66 -10.78 -22.82
CA SER A 51 19.28 -11.86 -23.73
C SER A 51 19.29 -13.22 -23.06
N GLY A 52 20.21 -13.44 -22.10
CA GLY A 52 20.34 -14.70 -21.36
C GLY A 52 19.18 -14.98 -20.38
N VAL A 53 18.45 -13.94 -19.96
CA VAL A 53 17.39 -14.10 -18.94
C VAL A 53 15.96 -14.02 -19.50
N LEU A 54 15.78 -13.82 -20.81
CA LEU A 54 14.43 -13.62 -21.38
C LEU A 54 13.55 -14.88 -21.28
N GLY A 55 14.13 -16.06 -21.44
CA GLY A 55 13.40 -17.32 -21.29
C GLY A 55 12.90 -17.56 -19.86
N GLU A 56 13.73 -17.22 -18.88
CA GLU A 56 13.36 -17.32 -17.46
C GLU A 56 12.30 -16.29 -17.09
N LEU A 57 12.36 -15.09 -17.66
CA LEU A 57 11.32 -14.08 -17.48
C LEU A 57 9.98 -14.49 -18.12
N ALA A 58 10.03 -15.19 -19.27
CA ALA A 58 8.83 -15.75 -19.87
C ALA A 58 8.21 -16.80 -18.96
N ALA A 59 8.99 -17.72 -18.42
CA ALA A 59 8.53 -18.73 -17.47
C ALA A 59 7.95 -18.10 -16.16
N LEU A 60 8.59 -17.03 -15.66
CA LEU A 60 8.10 -16.27 -14.52
C LEU A 60 6.75 -15.61 -14.82
N GLY A 61 6.61 -14.94 -15.96
CA GLY A 61 5.38 -14.30 -16.39
C GLY A 61 4.23 -15.28 -16.56
N GLU A 62 4.47 -16.46 -17.15
CA GLU A 62 3.48 -17.53 -17.19
C GLU A 62 3.06 -17.99 -15.79
N PHE A 63 4.00 -18.09 -14.85
CA PHE A 63 3.68 -18.43 -13.47
C PHE A 63 2.82 -17.35 -12.81
N VAL A 64 3.15 -16.07 -12.99
CA VAL A 64 2.38 -14.92 -12.49
C VAL A 64 0.94 -14.99 -12.98
N HIS A 65 0.73 -15.25 -14.28
CA HIS A 65 -0.60 -15.40 -14.87
C HIS A 65 -1.36 -16.61 -14.31
N ARG A 66 -0.70 -17.75 -14.10
CA ARG A 66 -1.33 -18.92 -13.45
C ARG A 66 -1.79 -18.61 -12.03
N CYS A 67 -1.11 -17.70 -11.32
CA CYS A 67 -1.55 -17.20 -10.01
C CYS A 67 -2.71 -16.18 -10.11
N GLY A 68 -3.10 -15.74 -11.31
CA GLY A 68 -4.12 -14.71 -11.51
C GLY A 68 -3.64 -13.31 -11.08
N MET A 69 -2.34 -13.03 -11.28
CA MET A 69 -1.72 -11.73 -11.04
C MET A 69 -1.33 -11.09 -12.39
N GLU A 70 -1.20 -9.77 -12.41
CA GLU A 70 -0.68 -9.03 -13.57
C GLU A 70 0.85 -8.94 -13.51
N PHE A 71 1.49 -9.00 -14.67
CA PHE A 71 2.94 -8.93 -14.79
C PHE A 71 3.39 -7.61 -15.43
N THR A 72 4.14 -6.82 -14.67
CA THR A 72 4.70 -5.54 -15.08
C THR A 72 6.20 -5.67 -15.31
N LEU A 73 6.63 -5.30 -16.52
CA LEU A 73 8.03 -5.25 -16.90
C LEU A 73 8.49 -3.80 -17.01
N ASP A 74 9.57 -3.45 -16.32
CA ASP A 74 10.19 -2.13 -16.37
C ASP A 74 11.38 -2.12 -17.34
N ALA A 75 11.44 -1.13 -18.21
CA ALA A 75 12.54 -0.97 -19.16
C ALA A 75 12.84 0.50 -19.45
N SER A 76 14.07 0.80 -19.86
CA SER A 76 14.43 2.08 -20.46
C SER A 76 14.23 2.06 -21.98
N GLY A 77 14.07 3.25 -22.58
CA GLY A 77 13.95 3.41 -24.02
C GLY A 77 15.14 2.83 -24.78
N ASN A 78 16.36 2.98 -24.24
CA ASN A 78 17.57 2.41 -24.87
C ASN A 78 17.52 0.88 -24.92
N VAL A 79 17.10 0.23 -23.84
CA VAL A 79 16.94 -1.24 -23.79
C VAL A 79 15.89 -1.68 -24.80
N MET A 80 14.74 -1.02 -24.82
CA MET A 80 13.64 -1.36 -25.73
C MET A 80 13.99 -1.12 -27.20
N ASN A 81 14.69 -0.02 -27.52
CA ASN A 81 15.16 0.23 -28.89
C ASN A 81 16.16 -0.85 -29.35
N GLY A 82 17.06 -1.30 -28.45
CA GLY A 82 17.95 -2.41 -28.73
C GLY A 82 17.22 -3.71 -29.08
N PHE A 83 16.05 -3.97 -28.48
CA PHE A 83 15.19 -5.10 -28.88
C PHE A 83 14.48 -4.84 -30.21
N LEU A 84 13.92 -3.65 -30.41
CA LEU A 84 13.21 -3.30 -31.64
C LEU A 84 14.08 -3.35 -32.88
N ASP A 85 15.37 -3.13 -32.74
CA ASP A 85 16.35 -3.12 -33.83
C ASP A 85 16.98 -4.50 -34.08
N ASP A 86 16.73 -5.49 -33.21
CA ASP A 86 17.23 -6.87 -33.31
C ASP A 86 16.03 -7.84 -33.36
N PRO A 87 15.65 -8.35 -34.55
CA PRO A 87 14.48 -9.22 -34.70
C PRO A 87 14.53 -10.52 -33.89
N GLU A 88 15.69 -11.07 -33.62
CA GLU A 88 15.86 -12.31 -32.86
C GLU A 88 15.59 -12.03 -31.36
N LYS A 89 16.21 -10.99 -30.84
CA LYS A 89 15.95 -10.56 -29.45
C LYS A 89 14.51 -10.12 -29.25
N PHE A 90 13.94 -9.41 -30.24
CA PHE A 90 12.54 -8.99 -30.17
C PHE A 90 11.58 -10.18 -30.15
N ALA A 91 11.88 -11.25 -30.92
CA ALA A 91 11.08 -12.47 -30.88
C ALA A 91 11.06 -13.08 -29.47
N LEU A 92 12.21 -13.12 -28.77
CA LEU A 92 12.28 -13.60 -27.39
C LEU A 92 11.52 -12.68 -26.41
N LEU A 93 11.60 -11.36 -26.58
CA LEU A 93 10.84 -10.41 -25.77
C LEU A 93 9.32 -10.63 -25.87
N ARG A 94 8.84 -10.96 -27.07
CA ARG A 94 7.41 -11.23 -27.33
C ARG A 94 6.87 -12.48 -26.64
N GLU A 95 7.75 -13.43 -26.32
CA GLU A 95 7.37 -14.63 -25.55
C GLU A 95 7.09 -14.32 -24.08
N ILE A 96 7.53 -13.16 -23.58
CA ILE A 96 7.22 -12.76 -22.19
C ILE A 96 5.77 -12.29 -22.09
N PRO A 97 4.92 -12.98 -21.32
CA PRO A 97 3.51 -12.61 -21.20
C PRO A 97 3.34 -11.43 -20.25
N MET A 98 3.86 -10.26 -20.63
CA MET A 98 3.72 -9.02 -19.85
C MET A 98 2.36 -8.37 -20.11
N ASP A 99 1.71 -7.90 -19.04
CA ASP A 99 0.47 -7.11 -19.13
C ASP A 99 0.77 -5.62 -19.29
N TRP A 100 1.80 -5.15 -18.58
CA TRP A 100 2.17 -3.75 -18.49
C TRP A 100 3.64 -3.54 -18.79
N LEU A 101 3.93 -2.55 -19.63
CA LEU A 101 5.28 -2.05 -19.81
C LEU A 101 5.44 -0.72 -19.07
N ARG A 102 6.32 -0.68 -18.07
CA ARG A 102 6.69 0.56 -17.41
C ARG A 102 7.82 1.23 -18.20
N MET A 103 7.56 2.43 -18.65
CA MET A 103 8.50 3.27 -19.39
C MET A 103 9.28 4.13 -18.39
N ASP A 104 10.55 3.76 -18.12
CA ASP A 104 11.35 4.51 -17.16
C ASP A 104 11.86 5.84 -17.77
N PHE A 105 12.87 5.80 -18.63
CA PHE A 105 13.40 7.00 -19.31
C PHE A 105 13.80 6.69 -20.76
N GLY A 106 13.94 7.77 -21.58
CA GLY A 106 14.47 7.66 -22.94
C GLY A 106 13.52 7.09 -23.98
N PHE A 107 12.22 7.14 -23.73
CA PHE A 107 11.20 6.77 -24.71
C PHE A 107 10.80 8.02 -25.55
N ASP A 108 10.75 7.86 -26.85
CA ASP A 108 10.20 8.83 -27.78
C ASP A 108 8.83 8.32 -28.34
N PRO A 109 8.01 9.20 -28.89
CA PRO A 109 6.68 8.84 -29.40
C PRO A 109 6.70 7.77 -30.48
N GLU A 110 7.75 7.69 -31.32
CA GLU A 110 7.86 6.72 -32.39
C GLU A 110 8.18 5.32 -31.85
N SER A 111 9.13 5.24 -30.92
CA SER A 111 9.45 3.99 -30.20
C SER A 111 8.22 3.43 -29.47
N ILE A 112 7.45 4.30 -28.81
CA ILE A 112 6.21 3.89 -28.14
C ILE A 112 5.19 3.31 -29.15
N ARG A 113 5.00 3.95 -30.31
CA ARG A 113 4.09 3.45 -31.34
C ARG A 113 4.53 2.10 -31.88
N ARG A 114 5.83 1.94 -32.16
CA ARG A 114 6.39 0.66 -32.63
C ARG A 114 6.11 -0.46 -31.62
N MET A 115 6.40 -0.23 -30.33
CA MET A 115 6.21 -1.22 -29.27
C MET A 115 4.75 -1.61 -29.11
N VAL A 116 3.84 -0.65 -29.02
CA VAL A 116 2.40 -0.91 -28.86
C VAL A 116 1.84 -1.69 -30.04
N GLY A 117 2.30 -1.40 -31.25
CA GLY A 117 1.88 -2.14 -32.44
C GLY A 117 2.43 -3.57 -32.55
N MET A 118 3.47 -3.92 -31.78
CA MET A 118 4.18 -5.19 -31.89
C MET A 118 4.06 -6.09 -30.65
N LEU A 119 3.70 -5.52 -29.49
CA LEU A 119 3.54 -6.22 -28.21
C LEU A 119 2.08 -6.30 -27.83
N SER A 120 1.66 -7.43 -27.25
CA SER A 120 0.30 -7.63 -26.75
C SER A 120 0.19 -7.12 -25.31
N LEU A 121 0.08 -5.80 -25.12
CA LEU A 121 0.01 -5.16 -23.81
C LEU A 121 -1.43 -4.81 -23.42
N LYS A 122 -1.78 -4.94 -22.14
CA LYS A 122 -2.98 -4.29 -21.57
C LYS A 122 -2.81 -2.78 -21.51
N GLY A 123 -1.59 -2.31 -21.29
CA GLY A 123 -1.31 -0.90 -21.21
C GLY A 123 0.14 -0.53 -20.94
N LEU A 124 0.34 0.78 -20.82
CA LEU A 124 1.63 1.38 -20.51
C LEU A 124 1.59 2.01 -19.11
N MET A 125 2.73 1.97 -18.43
CA MET A 125 2.94 2.71 -17.18
C MET A 125 3.96 3.82 -17.42
N CYS A 126 3.54 5.08 -17.24
CA CYS A 126 4.44 6.21 -17.35
C CYS A 126 5.12 6.54 -16.01
N ASN A 127 6.28 7.21 -16.08
CA ASN A 127 7.03 7.60 -14.90
C ASN A 127 6.41 8.81 -14.22
N ALA A 128 5.64 8.58 -13.14
CA ALA A 128 4.92 9.62 -12.41
C ALA A 128 5.84 10.64 -11.73
N SER A 129 7.06 10.27 -11.38
CA SER A 129 8.01 11.16 -10.72
C SER A 129 8.59 12.21 -11.65
N MET A 130 8.63 11.93 -12.95
CA MET A 130 9.34 12.75 -13.93
C MET A 130 8.41 13.63 -14.75
N LEU A 131 7.31 13.09 -15.26
CA LEU A 131 6.45 13.79 -16.22
C LEU A 131 5.84 15.07 -15.63
N SER A 132 5.78 16.11 -16.45
CA SER A 132 5.01 17.33 -16.22
C SER A 132 3.54 17.10 -16.56
N ALA A 133 2.66 17.99 -16.11
CA ALA A 133 1.23 17.93 -16.45
C ALA A 133 0.97 18.05 -17.96
N GLU A 134 1.85 18.73 -18.70
CA GLU A 134 1.75 18.84 -20.15
C GLU A 134 2.12 17.54 -20.86
N GLU A 135 3.23 16.94 -20.46
CA GLU A 135 3.65 15.63 -20.99
C GLU A 135 2.63 14.53 -20.69
N VAL A 136 1.99 14.54 -19.50
CA VAL A 136 0.86 13.63 -19.19
C VAL A 136 -0.28 13.83 -20.19
N ARG A 137 -0.65 15.09 -20.47
CA ARG A 137 -1.72 15.41 -21.43
C ARG A 137 -1.39 14.93 -22.84
N GLU A 138 -0.14 15.11 -23.28
CA GLU A 138 0.33 14.65 -24.57
C GLU A 138 0.31 13.12 -24.67
N LEU A 139 0.77 12.43 -23.63
CA LEU A 139 0.76 10.96 -23.55
C LEU A 139 -0.69 10.44 -23.63
N VAL A 140 -1.63 11.03 -22.91
CA VAL A 140 -3.06 10.66 -22.99
C VAL A 140 -3.57 10.80 -24.41
N ARG A 141 -3.37 11.95 -25.05
CA ARG A 141 -3.80 12.16 -26.45
C ARG A 141 -3.19 11.16 -27.43
N MET A 142 -1.92 10.81 -27.21
CA MET A 142 -1.24 9.84 -28.05
C MET A 142 -1.84 8.44 -27.89
N THR A 143 -2.18 8.06 -26.64
CA THR A 143 -2.71 6.73 -26.35
C THR A 143 -4.19 6.55 -26.69
N GLU A 144 -4.97 7.64 -26.75
CA GLU A 144 -6.35 7.62 -27.25
C GLU A 144 -6.48 7.08 -28.69
N ALA A 145 -5.40 7.14 -29.47
CA ALA A 145 -5.36 6.57 -30.83
C ALA A 145 -5.28 5.03 -30.84
N TRP A 146 -5.04 4.37 -29.73
CA TRP A 146 -4.95 2.92 -29.61
C TRP A 146 -6.11 2.36 -28.80
N ASP A 147 -7.05 1.72 -29.52
CA ASP A 147 -8.23 1.14 -28.89
C ASP A 147 -7.85 0.05 -27.87
N GLY A 148 -8.40 0.17 -26.67
CA GLY A 148 -8.19 -0.78 -25.58
C GLY A 148 -6.88 -0.63 -24.80
N LEU A 149 -5.93 0.20 -25.21
CA LEU A 149 -4.69 0.43 -24.46
C LEU A 149 -4.97 1.32 -23.23
N LYS A 150 -4.56 0.85 -22.07
CA LYS A 150 -4.75 1.57 -20.80
C LYS A 150 -3.47 2.28 -20.37
N LEU A 151 -3.64 3.35 -19.60
CA LEU A 151 -2.53 4.04 -18.93
C LEU A 151 -2.60 3.83 -17.42
N ARG A 152 -1.43 3.64 -16.83
CA ARG A 152 -1.14 3.76 -15.41
C ARG A 152 0.05 4.69 -15.21
N ALA A 153 0.24 5.18 -14.00
CA ALA A 153 1.40 5.96 -13.63
C ALA A 153 2.11 5.27 -12.46
N HIS A 154 3.44 5.25 -12.48
CA HIS A 154 4.22 4.58 -11.45
C HIS A 154 5.38 5.47 -11.05
N HIS A 155 5.42 5.89 -9.78
CA HIS A 155 6.53 6.67 -9.24
C HIS A 155 7.82 5.85 -9.20
N ASN A 156 8.96 6.51 -9.32
CA ASN A 156 10.24 5.87 -9.07
C ASN A 156 10.36 5.39 -7.63
N PHE A 157 11.10 4.33 -7.42
CA PHE A 157 11.73 4.01 -6.15
C PHE A 157 13.17 4.55 -6.14
N TYR A 158 13.68 4.83 -4.95
CA TYR A 158 14.96 5.49 -4.76
C TYR A 158 15.90 4.65 -3.89
N PRO A 159 16.79 3.83 -4.51
CA PRO A 159 17.68 2.93 -3.78
C PRO A 159 18.68 3.67 -2.88
N ARG A 160 19.19 4.83 -3.39
CA ARG A 160 20.16 5.62 -2.65
C ARG A 160 19.46 6.40 -1.55
N PRO A 161 19.88 6.29 -0.26
CA PRO A 161 19.37 7.11 0.83
C PRO A 161 19.45 8.61 0.51
N GLU A 162 18.51 9.36 1.04
CA GLU A 162 18.40 10.82 0.89
C GLU A 162 18.01 11.31 -0.51
N THR A 163 17.60 10.41 -1.40
CA THR A 163 17.18 10.79 -2.76
C THR A 163 15.69 10.58 -3.03
N GLY A 164 14.97 9.95 -2.10
CA GLY A 164 13.52 9.77 -2.22
C GLY A 164 12.74 11.08 -2.18
N LEU A 165 11.51 11.05 -2.67
CA LEU A 165 10.64 12.22 -2.72
C LEU A 165 10.17 12.66 -1.33
N SER A 166 9.82 13.95 -1.18
CA SER A 166 8.95 14.36 -0.10
C SER A 166 7.49 13.95 -0.39
N MET A 167 6.65 13.88 0.63
CA MET A 167 5.22 13.58 0.45
C MET A 167 4.52 14.68 -0.35
N GLU A 168 4.89 15.94 -0.13
CA GLU A 168 4.35 17.09 -0.86
C GLU A 168 4.67 16.99 -2.35
N PHE A 169 5.90 16.60 -2.68
CA PHE A 169 6.33 16.44 -4.08
C PHE A 169 5.61 15.26 -4.74
N LEU A 170 5.49 14.11 -4.05
CA LEU A 170 4.70 12.98 -4.52
C LEU A 170 3.26 13.41 -4.83
N CYS A 171 2.60 14.11 -3.90
CA CYS A 171 1.24 14.59 -4.10
C CYS A 171 1.14 15.56 -5.30
N ALA A 172 2.09 16.47 -5.45
CA ALA A 172 2.11 17.41 -6.58
C ALA A 172 2.24 16.69 -7.92
N LYS A 173 3.10 15.67 -8.00
CA LYS A 173 3.34 14.86 -9.19
C LYS A 173 2.20 13.85 -9.49
N SER A 174 1.41 13.46 -8.49
CA SER A 174 0.27 12.57 -8.69
C SER A 174 -0.99 13.28 -9.18
N LYS A 175 -1.20 14.56 -8.82
CA LYS A 175 -2.41 15.33 -9.19
C LYS A 175 -2.69 15.42 -10.69
N PRO A 176 -1.69 15.54 -11.61
CA PRO A 176 -1.93 15.63 -13.05
C PRO A 176 -2.65 14.43 -13.66
N TYR A 177 -2.66 13.28 -12.99
CA TYR A 177 -3.31 12.04 -13.45
C TYR A 177 -4.80 11.96 -13.11
N LEU A 178 -5.25 12.70 -12.08
CA LEU A 178 -6.65 12.68 -11.61
C LEU A 178 -7.70 13.02 -12.69
N PRO A 179 -7.50 14.07 -13.53
CA PRO A 179 -8.49 14.42 -14.55
C PRO A 179 -8.76 13.36 -15.60
N TYR A 180 -7.88 12.36 -15.69
CA TYR A 180 -7.93 11.27 -16.67
C TYR A 180 -8.23 9.92 -16.06
N ASP A 181 -8.54 9.87 -14.74
CA ASP A 181 -8.76 8.62 -13.99
C ASP A 181 -7.60 7.62 -14.13
N ILE A 182 -6.37 8.10 -14.32
CA ILE A 182 -5.17 7.26 -14.43
C ILE A 182 -4.72 6.84 -13.03
N PRO A 183 -4.70 5.52 -12.73
CA PRO A 183 -4.23 5.02 -11.46
C PRO A 183 -2.74 5.30 -11.24
N VAL A 184 -2.38 5.71 -10.02
CA VAL A 184 -0.99 6.01 -9.65
C VAL A 184 -0.49 4.99 -8.64
N THR A 185 0.68 4.41 -8.92
CA THR A 185 1.40 3.47 -8.04
C THR A 185 2.58 4.18 -7.37
N ALA A 186 2.81 3.90 -6.09
CA ALA A 186 4.02 4.30 -5.37
C ALA A 186 4.67 3.10 -4.66
N CYS A 187 6.01 3.13 -4.54
CA CYS A 187 6.76 2.06 -3.88
C CYS A 187 6.95 2.33 -2.39
N ILE A 188 6.90 1.27 -1.61
CA ILE A 188 7.27 1.23 -0.20
C ILE A 188 8.42 0.23 0.00
N PRO A 189 9.27 0.39 1.02
CA PRO A 189 10.35 -0.55 1.28
C PRO A 189 9.83 -1.84 1.90
N GLY A 190 10.58 -2.94 1.69
CA GLY A 190 10.55 -4.14 2.52
C GLY A 190 11.81 -4.18 3.39
N PHE A 191 11.71 -4.70 4.62
CA PHE A 191 12.83 -4.69 5.56
C PHE A 191 13.55 -6.03 5.68
N GLN A 192 12.87 -7.12 5.33
CA GLN A 192 13.45 -8.46 5.51
C GLN A 192 14.58 -8.75 4.53
N ASN A 193 14.42 -8.34 3.26
CA ASN A 193 15.41 -8.56 2.21
C ASN A 193 15.58 -7.30 1.34
N PRO A 194 16.20 -6.23 1.86
CA PRO A 194 16.45 -5.03 1.07
C PRO A 194 17.29 -5.35 -0.15
N ARG A 195 16.92 -4.80 -1.31
CA ARG A 195 17.55 -5.09 -2.60
C ARG A 195 19.00 -4.64 -2.66
N GLN A 196 19.86 -5.50 -3.25
CA GLN A 196 21.24 -5.17 -3.62
C GLN A 196 21.29 -3.97 -4.60
N PRO A 197 22.45 -3.29 -4.74
CA PRO A 197 23.67 -3.46 -3.96
C PRO A 197 23.70 -2.64 -2.67
N LEU A 198 22.72 -1.72 -2.43
CA LEU A 198 22.77 -0.75 -1.34
C LEU A 198 22.11 -1.27 -0.06
N PHE A 199 21.21 -2.25 -0.15
CA PHE A 199 20.47 -2.80 1.01
C PHE A 199 19.79 -1.73 1.88
N ALA A 200 19.35 -0.64 1.26
CA ALA A 200 18.81 0.52 1.93
C ALA A 200 17.29 0.70 1.74
N GLY A 201 16.62 -0.30 1.14
CA GLY A 201 15.20 -0.24 0.82
C GLY A 201 14.89 0.57 -0.43
N LEU A 202 13.70 0.34 -1.00
CA LEU A 202 13.26 0.92 -2.27
C LEU A 202 11.96 1.76 -2.11
N PRO A 203 11.95 2.79 -1.28
CA PRO A 203 10.77 3.67 -1.15
C PRO A 203 10.68 4.68 -2.29
N THR A 204 9.45 5.14 -2.61
CA THR A 204 9.22 6.37 -3.36
C THR A 204 9.43 7.61 -2.49
N VAL A 205 8.89 7.60 -1.27
CA VAL A 205 9.00 8.71 -0.32
C VAL A 205 10.13 8.45 0.68
N GLU A 206 11.06 9.40 0.83
CA GLU A 206 12.27 9.19 1.62
C GLU A 206 11.99 8.81 3.09
N ARG A 207 11.01 9.44 3.72
CA ARG A 207 10.67 9.15 5.12
C ARG A 207 10.16 7.71 5.33
N HIS A 208 9.62 7.07 4.29
CA HIS A 208 9.18 5.68 4.36
C HIS A 208 10.35 4.69 4.49
N ARG A 209 11.56 5.07 4.13
CA ARG A 209 12.75 4.21 4.21
C ARG A 209 12.99 3.58 5.59
N ARG A 210 12.49 4.21 6.65
CA ARG A 210 12.61 3.72 8.03
C ARG A 210 11.26 3.46 8.71
N MET A 211 10.19 3.40 7.91
CA MET A 211 8.83 3.22 8.38
C MET A 211 8.36 1.81 8.01
N CYS A 212 7.71 1.08 8.92
CA CYS A 212 7.19 -0.24 8.58
C CYS A 212 6.25 -0.18 7.35
N ALA A 213 6.20 -1.28 6.59
CA ALA A 213 5.53 -1.32 5.29
C ALA A 213 4.04 -0.97 5.38
N GLY A 214 3.34 -1.46 6.43
CA GLY A 214 1.94 -1.12 6.67
C GLY A 214 1.69 0.36 6.92
N ASP A 215 2.57 1.02 7.70
CA ASP A 215 2.43 2.45 8.00
C ASP A 215 2.72 3.32 6.78
N ALA A 216 3.73 2.95 5.98
CA ALA A 216 4.03 3.60 4.71
C ALA A 216 2.85 3.49 3.72
N ALA A 217 2.23 2.31 3.62
CA ALA A 217 1.03 2.10 2.82
C ALA A 217 -0.15 2.96 3.31
N ALA A 218 -0.35 3.04 4.64
CA ALA A 218 -1.40 3.86 5.23
C ALA A 218 -1.21 5.36 4.95
N GLU A 219 0.02 5.87 5.02
CA GLU A 219 0.31 7.26 4.66
C GLU A 219 0.01 7.56 3.19
N LEU A 220 0.38 6.66 2.28
CA LEU A 220 0.07 6.79 0.85
C LEU A 220 -1.45 6.79 0.62
N LYS A 221 -2.17 5.87 1.27
CA LYS A 221 -3.64 5.78 1.18
C LYS A 221 -4.33 7.06 1.66
N LYS A 222 -3.84 7.69 2.74
CA LYS A 222 -4.37 8.96 3.27
C LYS A 222 -4.34 10.10 2.26
N THR A 223 -3.44 10.06 1.29
CA THR A 223 -3.37 11.12 0.26
C THR A 223 -4.59 11.15 -0.65
N GLY A 224 -5.30 10.04 -0.81
CA GLY A 224 -6.37 9.88 -1.80
C GLY A 224 -5.91 9.94 -3.26
N LEU A 225 -4.58 10.01 -3.50
CA LEU A 225 -3.96 10.17 -4.82
C LEU A 225 -3.32 8.88 -5.33
N ILE A 226 -2.98 7.96 -4.43
CA ILE A 226 -2.32 6.71 -4.76
C ILE A 226 -3.36 5.59 -4.83
N SER A 227 -3.39 4.90 -5.95
CA SER A 227 -4.34 3.82 -6.26
C SER A 227 -3.75 2.44 -6.02
N SER A 228 -2.42 2.31 -6.04
CA SER A 228 -1.69 1.06 -5.84
C SER A 228 -0.40 1.29 -5.05
N VAL A 229 -0.05 0.31 -4.23
CA VAL A 229 1.24 0.26 -3.52
C VAL A 229 2.03 -0.95 -3.99
N LEU A 230 3.30 -0.77 -4.29
CA LEU A 230 4.24 -1.83 -4.63
C LEU A 230 5.30 -1.96 -3.52
N ILE A 231 5.48 -3.15 -2.95
CA ILE A 231 6.66 -3.40 -2.12
C ILE A 231 7.84 -3.55 -3.08
N GLY A 232 8.76 -2.57 -3.05
CA GLY A 232 9.86 -2.47 -4.02
C GLY A 232 10.99 -3.45 -3.77
N ASP A 233 11.21 -3.83 -2.51
CA ASP A 233 12.24 -4.81 -2.15
C ASP A 233 11.73 -6.25 -2.34
N PRO A 234 12.59 -7.18 -2.83
CA PRO A 234 12.19 -8.56 -3.05
C PRO A 234 12.02 -9.33 -1.74
N PHE A 235 11.16 -10.34 -1.75
CA PHE A 235 10.97 -11.27 -0.63
C PHE A 235 10.67 -10.57 0.71
N ALA A 236 9.72 -9.65 0.68
CA ALA A 236 9.17 -9.06 1.90
C ALA A 236 8.67 -10.16 2.86
N GLY A 237 8.79 -9.91 4.17
CA GLY A 237 8.35 -10.86 5.19
C GLY A 237 6.84 -11.09 5.18
N GLU A 238 6.40 -12.25 5.67
CA GLU A 238 4.97 -12.59 5.73
C GLU A 238 4.17 -11.53 6.50
N GLY A 239 4.68 -11.07 7.65
CA GLY A 239 4.06 -9.99 8.42
C GLY A 239 4.00 -8.65 7.66
N GLU A 240 5.02 -8.32 6.87
CA GLU A 240 5.01 -7.12 6.02
C GLU A 240 3.94 -7.22 4.92
N LEU A 241 3.82 -8.40 4.30
CA LEU A 241 2.79 -8.67 3.30
C LEU A 241 1.38 -8.56 3.91
N GLU A 242 1.16 -9.12 5.10
CA GLU A 242 -0.12 -9.06 5.80
C GLU A 242 -0.50 -7.62 6.14
N GLU A 243 0.42 -6.85 6.71
CA GLU A 243 0.20 -5.44 7.10
C GLU A 243 -0.19 -4.56 5.90
N VAL A 244 0.50 -4.69 4.79
CA VAL A 244 0.21 -3.93 3.57
C VAL A 244 -1.14 -4.36 2.98
N ALA A 245 -1.42 -5.66 2.94
CA ALA A 245 -2.70 -6.19 2.45
C ALA A 245 -3.88 -5.70 3.30
N GLU A 246 -3.75 -5.69 4.63
CA GLU A 246 -4.77 -5.16 5.54
C GLU A 246 -5.11 -3.71 5.22
N VAL A 247 -4.09 -2.87 5.06
CA VAL A 247 -4.28 -1.45 4.72
C VAL A 247 -4.89 -1.29 3.34
N CYS A 248 -4.33 -1.93 2.32
CA CYS A 248 -4.74 -1.75 0.93
C CYS A 248 -6.16 -2.26 0.70
N LEU A 249 -6.47 -3.45 1.17
CA LEU A 249 -7.78 -4.10 0.98
C LEU A 249 -8.85 -3.62 1.97
N GLY A 250 -8.48 -2.72 2.89
CA GLY A 250 -9.41 -2.16 3.87
C GLY A 250 -9.88 -3.18 4.91
N LYS A 251 -9.05 -4.16 5.23
CA LYS A 251 -9.34 -5.09 6.32
C LYS A 251 -9.33 -4.33 7.66
N PRO A 252 -10.19 -4.72 8.62
CA PRO A 252 -10.21 -4.10 9.93
C PRO A 252 -8.88 -4.26 10.65
N VAL A 253 -8.30 -3.15 11.14
CA VAL A 253 -7.13 -3.21 12.01
C VAL A 253 -7.52 -3.80 13.35
N THR A 254 -6.83 -4.84 13.81
CA THR A 254 -7.05 -5.43 15.13
C THR A 254 -6.01 -4.91 16.12
N LEU A 255 -6.49 -4.33 17.22
CA LEU A 255 -5.67 -3.85 18.33
C LEU A 255 -5.90 -4.70 19.57
N ARG A 256 -4.82 -5.18 20.17
CA ARG A 256 -4.87 -5.82 21.50
C ARG A 256 -4.87 -4.73 22.57
N VAL A 257 -5.71 -4.92 23.56
CA VAL A 257 -5.88 -3.95 24.65
C VAL A 257 -5.84 -4.62 26.00
N GLN A 258 -5.31 -3.92 26.98
CA GLN A 258 -5.44 -4.21 28.38
C GLN A 258 -6.59 -3.40 28.94
N THR A 259 -7.61 -4.06 29.51
CA THR A 259 -8.73 -3.38 30.14
C THR A 259 -8.39 -2.88 31.53
N GLU A 260 -9.04 -1.78 31.96
CA GLU A 260 -9.04 -1.37 33.35
C GLU A 260 -9.75 -2.41 34.24
N ALA A 261 -9.30 -2.53 35.50
CA ALA A 261 -9.76 -3.57 36.40
C ALA A 261 -11.27 -3.50 36.73
N GLU A 262 -11.83 -2.29 36.69
CA GLU A 262 -13.22 -2.02 37.13
C GLU A 262 -14.17 -1.67 35.97
N ILE A 263 -13.92 -2.18 34.74
CA ILE A 263 -14.84 -1.93 33.63
C ILE A 263 -16.18 -2.65 33.84
N SER A 264 -17.25 -1.94 33.57
CA SER A 264 -18.60 -2.51 33.62
C SER A 264 -18.86 -3.47 32.46
N GLU A 265 -19.88 -4.34 32.61
CA GLU A 265 -20.32 -5.22 31.53
C GLU A 265 -20.74 -4.44 30.26
N GLN A 266 -21.30 -3.22 30.43
CA GLN A 266 -21.65 -2.36 29.33
C GLN A 266 -20.41 -1.83 28.58
N GLU A 267 -19.40 -1.40 29.31
CA GLU A 267 -18.14 -0.97 28.70
C GLU A 267 -17.46 -2.14 27.97
N ARG A 268 -17.50 -3.36 28.55
CA ARG A 268 -17.03 -4.58 27.88
C ARG A 268 -17.76 -4.84 26.56
N LYS A 269 -19.09 -4.71 26.56
CA LYS A 269 -19.90 -4.86 25.34
C LYS A 269 -19.53 -3.81 24.29
N ILE A 270 -19.29 -2.57 24.72
CA ILE A 270 -18.83 -1.51 23.81
C ILE A 270 -17.45 -1.84 23.25
N LEU A 271 -16.48 -2.24 24.09
CA LEU A 271 -15.13 -2.56 23.63
C LEU A 271 -15.10 -3.72 22.65
N PHE A 272 -15.79 -4.82 22.95
CA PHE A 272 -15.61 -6.10 22.27
C PHE A 272 -16.84 -6.58 21.49
N GLY A 273 -17.92 -5.78 21.44
CA GLY A 273 -19.18 -6.19 20.84
C GLY A 273 -19.19 -6.31 19.31
N GLY A 274 -18.10 -5.94 18.64
CA GLY A 274 -18.02 -6.06 17.19
C GLY A 274 -16.94 -5.17 16.57
N LEU A 275 -17.17 -4.80 15.31
CA LEU A 275 -16.32 -3.84 14.60
C LEU A 275 -16.69 -2.41 14.97
N HIS A 276 -15.67 -1.61 15.23
CA HIS A 276 -15.79 -0.18 15.36
C HIS A 276 -15.56 0.47 14.00
N HIS A 277 -16.52 1.26 13.55
CA HIS A 277 -16.38 2.09 12.36
C HIS A 277 -15.97 3.50 12.79
N THR A 278 -14.82 3.98 12.32
CA THR A 278 -14.37 5.35 12.63
C THR A 278 -15.21 6.38 11.89
N ARG A 279 -15.51 7.49 12.54
CA ARG A 279 -16.20 8.62 11.88
C ARG A 279 -15.29 9.22 10.79
N PRO A 280 -15.85 9.65 9.64
CA PRO A 280 -15.06 10.35 8.63
C PRO A 280 -14.52 11.71 9.10
N ASP A 281 -15.21 12.34 10.07
CA ASP A 281 -14.91 13.64 10.65
C ASP A 281 -14.16 13.53 12.00
N CYS A 282 -13.20 12.60 12.10
CA CYS A 282 -12.39 12.46 13.32
C CYS A 282 -11.52 13.71 13.56
N PRO A 283 -11.47 14.20 14.83
CA PRO A 283 -10.54 15.25 15.22
C PRO A 283 -9.11 14.72 15.26
N GLU A 284 -8.12 15.61 15.30
CA GLU A 284 -6.70 15.25 15.45
C GLU A 284 -6.39 14.56 16.79
N THR A 285 -7.23 14.78 17.79
CA THR A 285 -7.02 14.28 19.17
C THR A 285 -7.44 12.85 19.38
N ALA A 286 -8.39 12.32 18.58
CA ALA A 286 -8.96 11.00 18.79
C ALA A 286 -9.64 10.42 17.54
N LEU A 287 -9.59 9.10 17.40
CA LEU A 287 -10.45 8.34 16.52
C LEU A 287 -11.78 8.04 17.25
N ARG A 288 -12.89 8.42 16.67
CA ARG A 288 -14.23 8.28 17.27
C ARG A 288 -14.96 7.12 16.61
N SER A 289 -15.53 6.21 17.42
CA SER A 289 -16.37 5.12 16.91
C SER A 289 -17.79 5.60 16.64
N GLN A 290 -18.23 5.46 15.40
CA GLN A 290 -19.62 5.74 15.01
C GLN A 290 -20.60 4.69 15.53
N SER A 291 -20.15 3.44 15.67
CA SER A 291 -21.00 2.29 16.03
C SER A 291 -21.15 2.06 17.53
N SER A 292 -20.21 2.57 18.35
CA SER A 292 -20.10 2.21 19.78
C SER A 292 -21.36 2.46 20.61
N ARG A 293 -22.06 3.58 20.41
CA ARG A 293 -23.29 3.90 21.14
C ARG A 293 -24.43 2.91 20.88
N GLY A 294 -24.43 2.25 19.72
CA GLY A 294 -25.39 1.19 19.40
C GLY A 294 -25.04 -0.19 19.99
N MET A 295 -23.81 -0.36 20.50
CA MET A 295 -23.37 -1.59 21.15
C MET A 295 -23.79 -1.67 22.63
N ALA A 296 -24.07 -0.51 23.25
CA ALA A 296 -24.58 -0.46 24.60
C ALA A 296 -26.06 -0.94 24.67
N ALA A 297 -26.40 -1.67 25.72
CA ALA A 297 -27.79 -2.02 25.93
C ALA A 297 -28.63 -0.77 26.25
N ILE A 298 -29.79 -0.65 25.60
CA ILE A 298 -30.72 0.50 25.80
C ILE A 298 -31.11 0.58 27.27
N GLY A 299 -30.95 1.75 27.86
CA GLY A 299 -31.41 2.04 29.23
C GLY A 299 -30.43 1.64 30.34
N THR A 300 -29.21 1.16 30.03
CA THR A 300 -28.21 0.88 31.06
C THR A 300 -27.20 2.03 31.13
N ALA A 301 -27.08 2.61 32.35
CA ALA A 301 -26.15 3.71 32.59
C ALA A 301 -24.71 3.22 32.64
N ILE A 302 -23.77 3.98 32.07
CA ILE A 302 -22.33 3.84 32.26
C ILE A 302 -21.95 4.78 33.40
N LEU A 303 -21.67 4.24 34.57
CA LEU A 303 -21.37 5.01 35.75
C LEU A 303 -20.01 5.71 35.64
N PRO A 304 -19.88 6.96 36.13
CA PRO A 304 -18.60 7.64 36.14
C PRO A 304 -17.57 6.95 37.02
N ARG A 305 -16.31 6.86 36.54
CA ARG A 305 -15.15 6.49 37.31
C ARG A 305 -14.17 7.66 37.38
N GLU A 306 -13.40 7.72 38.47
CA GLU A 306 -12.30 8.67 38.59
C GLU A 306 -11.17 8.24 37.63
N ASN A 307 -10.59 9.22 36.94
CA ASN A 307 -9.39 9.02 36.13
C ASN A 307 -8.36 10.13 36.41
N GLY A 308 -7.09 9.78 36.41
CA GLY A 308 -5.96 10.66 36.67
C GLY A 308 -5.47 11.45 35.46
N GLY A 309 -6.19 11.39 34.36
CA GLY A 309 -5.80 11.90 33.06
C GLY A 309 -6.02 10.84 31.98
N ARG A 310 -5.98 11.27 30.74
CA ARG A 310 -6.22 10.41 29.57
C ARG A 310 -4.99 10.48 28.69
N ARG A 311 -4.32 9.34 28.51
CA ARG A 311 -3.07 9.26 27.79
C ARG A 311 -3.26 8.91 26.33
N ARG A 312 -2.31 9.22 25.51
CA ARG A 312 -2.25 8.75 24.14
C ARG A 312 -2.38 7.21 24.11
N PHE A 313 -3.22 6.70 23.20
CA PHE A 313 -3.58 5.29 23.02
C PHE A 313 -4.46 4.68 24.11
N ASP A 314 -4.98 5.51 25.03
CA ASP A 314 -6.11 5.10 25.86
C ASP A 314 -7.37 4.96 24.99
N ILE A 315 -8.20 4.01 25.37
CA ILE A 315 -9.54 3.85 24.86
C ILE A 315 -10.51 4.34 25.93
N THR A 316 -11.26 5.35 25.57
CA THR A 316 -12.19 6.01 26.47
C THR A 316 -13.62 5.80 26.07
N ILE A 317 -14.53 5.79 27.05
CA ILE A 317 -15.98 5.68 26.83
C ILE A 317 -16.67 6.81 27.62
N ASP A 318 -17.50 7.57 26.92
CA ASP A 318 -18.32 8.62 27.54
C ASP A 318 -19.32 8.00 28.50
N ASN A 319 -19.34 8.47 29.77
CA ASN A 319 -20.27 7.99 30.79
C ASN A 319 -21.58 8.78 30.80
N GLU A 320 -22.50 8.45 31.72
CA GLU A 320 -23.85 9.05 31.80
C GLU A 320 -23.88 10.58 31.93
N LYS A 321 -22.80 11.21 32.46
CA LYS A 321 -22.67 12.66 32.57
C LYS A 321 -22.55 13.35 31.20
N TYR A 322 -22.23 12.64 30.14
CA TYR A 322 -22.28 13.14 28.76
C TYR A 322 -23.67 13.04 28.12
N CYS A 323 -24.69 12.60 28.90
CA CYS A 323 -26.07 12.52 28.46
C CYS A 323 -26.24 11.74 27.16
N ARG A 324 -26.72 12.41 26.09
CA ARG A 324 -26.96 11.80 24.78
C ARG A 324 -25.72 11.23 24.09
N TYR A 325 -24.52 11.55 24.57
CA TYR A 325 -23.24 11.03 24.01
C TYR A 325 -22.73 9.83 24.81
N SER A 326 -23.38 9.47 25.94
CA SER A 326 -22.99 8.29 26.70
C SER A 326 -22.84 7.05 25.83
N GLY A 327 -21.75 6.30 26.02
CA GLY A 327 -21.39 5.13 25.24
C GLY A 327 -20.56 5.41 23.97
N GLU A 328 -20.19 6.68 23.71
CA GLU A 328 -19.25 6.97 22.62
C GLU A 328 -17.85 6.51 22.99
N LEU A 329 -17.25 5.66 22.14
CA LEU A 329 -15.90 5.19 22.30
C LEU A 329 -14.94 6.05 21.48
N GLN A 330 -13.82 6.41 22.09
CA GLN A 330 -12.72 7.15 21.45
C GLN A 330 -11.39 6.45 21.71
N LEU A 331 -10.56 6.33 20.69
CA LEU A 331 -9.14 5.94 20.79
C LEU A 331 -8.30 7.22 20.69
N LEU A 332 -7.58 7.55 21.73
CA LEU A 332 -6.86 8.82 21.86
C LEU A 332 -5.55 8.81 21.05
N LEU A 333 -5.29 9.89 20.33
CA LEU A 333 -4.09 10.11 19.53
C LEU A 333 -3.06 11.01 20.23
N GLN A 334 -3.45 11.64 21.34
CA GLN A 334 -2.60 12.48 22.21
C GLN A 334 -3.11 12.46 23.66
N ASP A 335 -2.29 12.96 24.56
CA ASP A 335 -2.68 13.13 25.97
C ASP A 335 -3.75 14.21 26.11
N LEU A 336 -4.77 13.94 26.94
CA LEU A 336 -5.85 14.85 27.26
C LEU A 336 -6.01 15.00 28.78
N PRO A 337 -6.47 16.15 29.28
CA PRO A 337 -6.72 16.33 30.73
C PRO A 337 -7.82 15.40 31.23
N ALA A 338 -7.84 15.15 32.53
CA ALA A 338 -8.93 14.42 33.19
C ALA A 338 -10.29 15.08 32.91
N ASP A 339 -11.32 14.27 32.66
CA ASP A 339 -12.70 14.70 32.50
C ASP A 339 -13.62 13.71 33.23
N PRO A 340 -14.35 14.14 34.26
CA PRO A 340 -15.23 13.27 35.05
C PRO A 340 -16.41 12.69 34.27
N ARG A 341 -16.60 13.10 33.01
CA ARG A 341 -17.64 12.59 32.11
C ARG A 341 -17.14 11.46 31.23
N VAL A 342 -15.85 11.13 31.32
CA VAL A 342 -15.18 10.14 30.45
C VAL A 342 -14.53 9.08 31.34
N ASN A 343 -14.77 7.82 31.04
CA ASN A 343 -14.07 6.71 31.65
C ASN A 343 -12.92 6.26 30.75
N VAL A 344 -11.73 6.06 31.30
CA VAL A 344 -10.68 5.27 30.63
C VAL A 344 -11.10 3.80 30.78
N ALA A 345 -11.32 3.09 29.69
CA ALA A 345 -11.82 1.71 29.71
C ALA A 345 -10.74 0.67 29.39
N ALA A 346 -9.76 1.04 28.55
CA ALA A 346 -8.67 0.16 28.15
C ALA A 346 -7.47 0.95 27.63
N HIS A 347 -6.33 0.27 27.49
CA HIS A 347 -5.10 0.78 26.92
C HIS A 347 -4.66 -0.11 25.78
N VAL A 348 -4.29 0.46 24.62
CA VAL A 348 -3.68 -0.29 23.53
C VAL A 348 -2.31 -0.78 23.96
N LEU A 349 -1.99 -2.06 23.71
CA LEU A 349 -0.69 -2.60 24.06
C LEU A 349 0.44 -1.90 23.28
N PRO A 350 1.63 -1.70 23.90
CA PRO A 350 2.75 -1.02 23.26
C PRO A 350 3.14 -1.61 21.89
N GLU A 351 3.04 -2.93 21.73
CA GLU A 351 3.35 -3.65 20.49
C GLU A 351 2.40 -3.28 19.34
N ASP A 352 1.19 -2.81 19.66
CA ASP A 352 0.18 -2.44 18.68
C ASP A 352 0.07 -0.93 18.45
N TRP A 353 0.85 -0.10 19.14
CA TRP A 353 0.82 1.36 18.97
C TRP A 353 1.10 1.79 17.51
N GLY A 354 2.00 1.11 16.81
CA GLY A 354 2.28 1.36 15.40
C GLY A 354 1.03 1.13 14.52
N LYS A 355 0.19 0.15 14.85
CA LYS A 355 -1.02 -0.16 14.09
C LYS A 355 -2.10 0.94 14.17
N VAL A 356 -2.08 1.78 15.21
CA VAL A 356 -3.08 2.85 15.39
C VAL A 356 -3.05 3.83 14.22
N CYS A 357 -1.87 4.14 13.67
CA CYS A 357 -1.74 5.06 12.53
C CYS A 357 -2.34 4.50 11.23
N ARG A 358 -2.60 3.18 11.15
CA ARG A 358 -3.25 2.50 10.02
C ARG A 358 -4.77 2.63 10.05
N ILE A 359 -5.37 2.99 11.20
CA ILE A 359 -6.80 3.23 11.31
C ILE A 359 -7.11 4.61 10.73
N LEU A 360 -7.77 4.63 9.58
CA LEU A 360 -8.12 5.85 8.88
C LEU A 360 -9.54 6.30 9.21
N PRO A 361 -9.88 7.59 9.06
CA PRO A 361 -11.26 8.04 9.10
C PRO A 361 -12.13 7.28 8.08
N GLY A 362 -13.30 6.79 8.53
CA GLY A 362 -14.19 5.98 7.69
C GLY A 362 -13.75 4.52 7.49
N THR A 363 -12.84 4.01 8.33
CA THR A 363 -12.41 2.58 8.26
C THR A 363 -12.83 1.81 9.51
N ASP A 364 -12.72 0.49 9.43
CA ASP A 364 -13.07 -0.40 10.53
C ASP A 364 -11.84 -0.81 11.34
N PHE A 365 -12.04 -0.97 12.65
CA PHE A 365 -11.06 -1.58 13.54
C PHE A 365 -11.76 -2.49 14.56
N ARG A 366 -11.00 -3.37 15.16
CA ARG A 366 -11.47 -4.28 16.21
C ARG A 366 -10.55 -4.21 17.42
N LEU A 367 -11.15 -4.33 18.60
CA LEU A 367 -10.42 -4.49 19.84
C LEU A 367 -10.50 -5.95 20.30
N THR A 368 -9.38 -6.47 20.79
CA THR A 368 -9.27 -7.78 21.40
C THR A 368 -8.58 -7.65 22.75
N GLU A 369 -9.11 -8.35 23.76
CA GLU A 369 -8.49 -8.33 25.07
C GLU A 369 -7.22 -9.18 25.07
N GLU A 370 -6.17 -8.71 25.73
CA GLU A 370 -5.00 -9.51 26.00
C GLU A 370 -5.38 -10.65 26.93
N SER A 371 -5.06 -11.89 26.55
CA SER A 371 -5.36 -13.11 27.32
C SER A 371 -4.31 -13.40 28.39
#